data_cadbf03ef81e086d6ed5358879e7e48c
#
_entry.id   cadbf03ef81e086d6ed5358879e7e48c
#
_cell.length_a   1.000
_cell.length_b   1.000
_cell.length_c   1.000
_cell.angle_alpha   90.00
_cell.angle_beta   90.00
_cell.angle_gamma   90.00
#
_symmetry.space_group_name_H-M   'P 1'
#
loop_
_entity.id
_entity.type
_entity.pdbx_description
1 polymer ?
#
loop_
_entity_poly.entity_id
_entity_poly.type
_entity_poly.pdbx_seq_one_letter_code
_entity_poly.pdbx_strand_id
1 'polypeptide(L)'
;MNLASLVHNWWMMAVRGVLAIAFGVSIVVWPHVTLSIAVLLFGVYAILDGVWTIGAGTRASTRVLDAWPVLLEGAVSAGLGLLALAWPFVPRQFVYVVAAWGLITGVLELVAAIRLPRERAGYWLLGTAGVSSLFLAFLILLLTHADENLVMRVIAAYAQVFGVVLLFAAIFFPREVRQASAPPNATLRAPDRP
;
A
#
# COMPACT_ATOMS: atom_id res chain seq x y z
N MET A 1 -13.82 -0.61 -16.18
CA MET A 1 -13.49 -1.29 -14.90
C MET A 1 -14.78 -1.57 -14.16
N ASN A 2 -15.12 -2.83 -13.89
CA ASN A 2 -16.33 -3.18 -13.14
C ASN A 2 -16.17 -2.83 -11.66
N LEU A 3 -17.12 -2.06 -11.09
CA LEU A 3 -17.18 -1.74 -9.66
C LEU A 3 -17.16 -3.02 -8.78
N ALA A 4 -17.74 -4.11 -9.30
CA ALA A 4 -17.73 -5.42 -8.65
C ALA A 4 -16.31 -5.99 -8.42
N SER A 5 -15.32 -5.70 -9.26
CA SER A 5 -13.95 -6.19 -9.09
C SER A 5 -13.18 -5.47 -7.97
N LEU A 6 -13.47 -4.19 -7.73
CA LEU A 6 -12.89 -3.44 -6.61
C LEU A 6 -13.46 -3.88 -5.27
N VAL A 7 -14.78 -4.17 -5.22
CA VAL A 7 -15.44 -4.68 -4.00
C VAL A 7 -14.96 -6.10 -3.66
N HIS A 8 -14.66 -6.89 -4.69
CA HIS A 8 -14.16 -8.26 -4.49
C HIS A 8 -12.72 -8.30 -3.94
N ASN A 9 -11.94 -7.24 -4.17
CA ASN A 9 -10.51 -7.18 -3.83
C ASN A 9 -10.20 -6.37 -2.55
N TRP A 10 -11.20 -6.00 -1.73
CA TRP A 10 -11.00 -5.27 -0.47
C TRP A 10 -10.01 -5.95 0.49
N TRP A 11 -10.00 -7.28 0.49
CA TRP A 11 -9.10 -8.09 1.30
C TRP A 11 -7.61 -7.89 0.92
N MET A 12 -7.32 -7.48 -0.33
CA MET A 12 -5.96 -7.17 -0.76
C MET A 12 -5.40 -5.97 -0.01
N MET A 13 -6.22 -4.95 0.20
CA MET A 13 -5.86 -3.79 1.02
C MET A 13 -5.70 -4.17 2.48
N ALA A 14 -6.57 -5.06 2.96
CA ALA A 14 -6.48 -5.57 4.33
C ALA A 14 -5.16 -6.32 4.57
N VAL A 15 -4.76 -7.19 3.65
CA VAL A 15 -3.48 -7.92 3.75
C VAL A 15 -2.29 -6.97 3.70
N ARG A 16 -2.27 -6.01 2.77
CA ARG A 16 -1.21 -4.99 2.70
C ARG A 16 -1.13 -4.20 4.02
N GLY A 17 -2.29 -3.81 4.57
CA GLY A 17 -2.37 -3.14 5.87
C GLY A 17 -1.84 -3.97 7.03
N VAL A 18 -2.21 -5.26 7.10
CA VAL A 18 -1.70 -6.18 8.13
C VAL A 18 -0.19 -6.36 8.01
N LEU A 19 0.33 -6.56 6.81
CA LEU A 19 1.77 -6.69 6.57
C LEU A 19 2.54 -5.43 6.98
N ALA A 20 2.02 -4.24 6.67
CA ALA A 20 2.63 -2.97 7.06
C ALA A 20 2.65 -2.80 8.59
N ILE A 21 1.54 -3.13 9.28
CA ILE A 21 1.48 -3.08 10.74
C ILE A 21 2.45 -4.11 11.34
N ALA A 22 2.45 -5.35 10.84
CA ALA A 22 3.35 -6.39 11.33
C ALA A 22 4.82 -5.99 11.20
N PHE A 23 5.20 -5.38 10.06
CA PHE A 23 6.52 -4.82 9.85
C PHE A 23 6.85 -3.72 10.87
N GLY A 24 5.98 -2.71 11.00
CA GLY A 24 6.19 -1.61 11.95
C GLY A 24 6.26 -2.06 13.41
N VAL A 25 5.37 -2.99 13.82
CA VAL A 25 5.36 -3.58 15.17
C VAL A 25 6.62 -4.37 15.43
N SER A 26 7.10 -5.17 14.46
CA SER A 26 8.33 -5.96 14.61
C SER A 26 9.53 -5.08 14.93
N ILE A 27 9.62 -3.89 14.35
CA ILE A 27 10.70 -2.93 14.63
C ILE A 27 10.58 -2.35 16.05
N VAL A 28 9.35 -2.07 16.52
CA VAL A 28 9.13 -1.42 17.83
C VAL A 28 9.27 -2.41 19.00
N VAL A 29 8.74 -3.62 18.83
CA VAL A 29 8.68 -4.63 19.91
C VAL A 29 10.04 -5.30 20.15
N TRP A 30 10.90 -5.32 19.15
CA TRP A 30 12.23 -5.95 19.24
C TRP A 30 13.31 -4.87 19.45
N PRO A 31 13.64 -4.52 20.69
CA PRO A 31 14.52 -3.37 20.97
C PRO A 31 15.98 -3.56 20.48
N HIS A 32 16.32 -4.77 20.03
CA HIS A 32 17.62 -5.10 19.45
C HIS A 32 17.55 -5.43 17.96
N VAL A 33 16.50 -4.97 17.26
CA VAL A 33 16.46 -5.07 15.80
C VAL A 33 17.62 -4.25 15.27
N THR A 34 18.68 -4.95 14.90
CA THR A 34 19.76 -4.35 14.13
C THR A 34 19.22 -3.96 12.76
N LEU A 35 19.85 -2.98 12.16
CA LEU A 35 19.49 -2.56 10.81
C LEU A 35 19.47 -3.74 9.81
N SER A 36 20.34 -4.73 10.01
CA SER A 36 20.36 -5.95 9.19
C SER A 36 19.04 -6.73 9.27
N ILE A 37 18.45 -6.84 10.46
CA ILE A 37 17.13 -7.48 10.62
C ILE A 37 16.04 -6.63 9.97
N ALA A 38 16.11 -5.31 10.07
CA ALA A 38 15.16 -4.41 9.42
C ALA A 38 15.25 -4.50 7.90
N VAL A 39 16.44 -4.64 7.33
CA VAL A 39 16.64 -4.90 5.89
C VAL A 39 15.97 -6.20 5.46
N LEU A 40 16.15 -7.28 6.23
CA LEU A 40 15.48 -8.56 5.96
C LEU A 40 13.96 -8.45 6.03
N LEU A 41 13.43 -7.82 7.09
CA LEU A 41 11.99 -7.61 7.25
C LEU A 41 11.42 -6.75 6.12
N PHE A 42 12.12 -5.68 5.74
CA PHE A 42 11.72 -4.85 4.60
C PHE A 42 11.76 -5.64 3.29
N GLY A 43 12.81 -6.43 3.06
CA GLY A 43 12.93 -7.25 1.86
C GLY A 43 11.77 -8.23 1.71
N VAL A 44 11.43 -8.95 2.78
CA VAL A 44 10.27 -9.85 2.80
C VAL A 44 8.96 -9.08 2.59
N TYR A 45 8.78 -7.96 3.31
CA TYR A 45 7.61 -7.11 3.15
C TYR A 45 7.46 -6.62 1.70
N ALA A 46 8.51 -6.07 1.10
CA ALA A 46 8.48 -5.51 -0.25
C ALA A 46 8.21 -6.57 -1.34
N ILE A 47 8.74 -7.79 -1.17
CA ILE A 47 8.42 -8.90 -2.08
C ILE A 47 6.94 -9.27 -1.98
N LEU A 48 6.43 -9.47 -0.76
CA LEU A 48 5.03 -9.82 -0.54
C LEU A 48 4.10 -8.73 -1.07
N ASP A 49 4.39 -7.46 -0.77
CA ASP A 49 3.65 -6.31 -1.27
C ASP A 49 3.67 -6.25 -2.79
N GLY A 50 4.83 -6.44 -3.42
CA GLY A 50 5.00 -6.43 -4.86
C GLY A 50 4.25 -7.54 -5.58
N VAL A 51 4.37 -8.77 -5.12
CA VAL A 51 3.63 -9.93 -5.66
C VAL A 51 2.12 -9.70 -5.53
N TRP A 52 1.71 -9.16 -4.39
CA TRP A 52 0.32 -8.85 -4.12
C TRP A 52 -0.24 -7.76 -5.02
N THR A 53 0.52 -6.68 -5.21
CA THR A 53 0.17 -5.54 -6.08
C THR A 53 0.06 -5.97 -7.54
N ILE A 54 0.97 -6.83 -8.04
CA ILE A 54 0.87 -7.44 -9.37
C ILE A 54 -0.42 -8.25 -9.49
N GLY A 55 -0.70 -9.12 -8.50
CA GLY A 55 -1.91 -9.92 -8.47
C GLY A 55 -3.20 -9.08 -8.45
N ALA A 56 -3.18 -7.93 -7.78
CA ALA A 56 -4.28 -6.97 -7.77
C ALA A 56 -4.45 -6.30 -9.14
N GLY A 57 -3.36 -5.81 -9.73
CA GLY A 57 -3.36 -5.15 -11.04
C GLY A 57 -3.87 -6.05 -12.16
N THR A 58 -3.44 -7.30 -12.20
CA THR A 58 -3.88 -8.29 -13.22
C THR A 58 -5.35 -8.66 -13.09
N ARG A 59 -5.91 -8.67 -11.88
CA ARG A 59 -7.34 -8.95 -11.64
C ARG A 59 -8.26 -7.74 -11.85
N ALA A 60 -7.75 -6.53 -11.64
CA ALA A 60 -8.54 -5.30 -11.71
C ALA A 60 -8.79 -4.83 -13.15
N SER A 61 -7.95 -5.20 -14.10
CA SER A 61 -8.04 -4.73 -15.49
C SER A 61 -7.97 -5.89 -16.48
N THR A 62 -8.87 -5.84 -17.48
CA THR A 62 -8.83 -6.76 -18.64
C THR A 62 -7.76 -6.36 -19.66
N ARG A 63 -7.22 -5.13 -19.55
CA ARG A 63 -6.15 -4.61 -20.43
C ARG A 63 -4.94 -4.24 -19.59
N VAL A 64 -3.80 -4.87 -19.86
CA VAL A 64 -2.51 -4.59 -19.21
C VAL A 64 -2.11 -3.11 -19.34
N LEU A 65 -2.45 -2.47 -20.47
CA LEU A 65 -2.18 -1.06 -20.73
C LEU A 65 -2.89 -0.09 -19.77
N ASP A 66 -3.99 -0.51 -19.14
CA ASP A 66 -4.72 0.31 -18.16
C ASP A 66 -4.16 0.11 -16.74
N ALA A 67 -3.53 -1.03 -16.47
CA ALA A 67 -3.00 -1.43 -15.16
C ALA A 67 -1.49 -1.22 -15.01
N TRP A 68 -0.79 -0.72 -16.05
CA TRP A 68 0.68 -0.66 -16.05
C TRP A 68 1.29 0.07 -14.83
N PRO A 69 0.71 1.15 -14.27
CA PRO A 69 1.34 1.80 -13.12
C PRO A 69 1.35 0.87 -11.89
N VAL A 70 0.24 0.16 -11.65
CA VAL A 70 0.12 -0.81 -10.55
C VAL A 70 1.03 -2.02 -10.76
N LEU A 71 1.12 -2.52 -11.99
CA LEU A 71 2.02 -3.63 -12.33
C LEU A 71 3.49 -3.24 -12.17
N LEU A 72 3.85 -2.02 -12.60
CA LEU A 72 5.20 -1.49 -12.45
C LEU A 72 5.55 -1.24 -10.97
N GLU A 73 4.61 -0.70 -10.19
CA GLU A 73 4.75 -0.55 -8.74
C GLU A 73 5.08 -1.90 -8.09
N GLY A 74 4.29 -2.92 -8.38
CA GLY A 74 4.52 -4.25 -7.84
C GLY A 74 5.85 -4.86 -8.28
N ALA A 75 6.26 -4.67 -9.54
CA ALA A 75 7.54 -5.13 -10.05
C ALA A 75 8.72 -4.41 -9.37
N VAL A 76 8.62 -3.11 -9.15
CA VAL A 76 9.63 -2.31 -8.42
C VAL A 76 9.70 -2.75 -6.97
N SER A 77 8.57 -2.91 -6.29
CA SER A 77 8.54 -3.37 -4.89
C SER A 77 9.17 -4.76 -4.75
N ALA A 78 8.79 -5.72 -5.58
CA ALA A 78 9.38 -7.06 -5.55
C ALA A 78 10.88 -7.04 -5.89
N GLY A 79 11.28 -6.27 -6.90
CA GLY A 79 12.69 -6.12 -7.31
C GLY A 79 13.56 -5.51 -6.23
N LEU A 80 13.11 -4.44 -5.58
CA LEU A 80 13.82 -3.81 -4.46
C LEU A 80 13.84 -4.71 -3.23
N GLY A 81 12.78 -5.48 -2.99
CA GLY A 81 12.74 -6.48 -1.95
C GLY A 81 13.77 -7.60 -2.17
N LEU A 82 13.85 -8.13 -3.38
CA LEU A 82 14.89 -9.12 -3.75
C LEU A 82 16.30 -8.53 -3.63
N LEU A 83 16.50 -7.29 -4.09
CA LEU A 83 17.75 -6.58 -3.94
C LEU A 83 18.14 -6.43 -2.47
N ALA A 84 17.18 -6.06 -1.59
CA ALA A 84 17.41 -5.94 -0.16
C ALA A 84 17.85 -7.27 0.48
N LEU A 85 17.32 -8.40 0.03
CA LEU A 85 17.71 -9.72 0.54
C LEU A 85 19.03 -10.23 -0.04
N ALA A 86 19.35 -9.90 -1.29
CA ALA A 86 20.52 -10.40 -1.99
C ALA A 86 21.80 -9.59 -1.71
N TRP A 87 21.66 -8.31 -1.31
CA TRP A 87 22.77 -7.39 -1.17
C TRP A 87 23.01 -7.03 0.29
N PRO A 88 24.24 -7.19 0.81
CA PRO A 88 24.59 -6.80 2.18
C PRO A 88 24.68 -5.28 2.29
N PHE A 89 23.53 -4.61 2.42
CA PHE A 89 23.51 -3.15 2.56
C PHE A 89 24.15 -2.69 3.85
N VAL A 90 25.01 -1.68 3.73
CA VAL A 90 25.44 -0.88 4.88
C VAL A 90 24.23 -0.03 5.34
N PRO A 91 24.08 0.23 6.64
CA PRO A 91 22.94 0.98 7.23
C PRO A 91 22.48 2.18 6.42
N ARG A 92 23.42 3.04 6.06
CA ARG A 92 23.14 4.26 5.31
C ARG A 92 22.59 4.01 3.90
N GLN A 93 23.04 2.95 3.22
CA GLN A 93 22.54 2.60 1.87
C GLN A 93 21.08 2.13 1.92
N PHE A 94 20.71 1.40 2.98
CA PHE A 94 19.33 0.94 3.15
C PHE A 94 18.34 2.10 3.27
N VAL A 95 18.70 3.18 3.95
CA VAL A 95 17.89 4.40 4.07
C VAL A 95 17.54 4.96 2.68
N TYR A 96 18.52 5.01 1.77
CA TYR A 96 18.30 5.45 0.39
C TYR A 96 17.43 4.47 -0.42
N VAL A 97 17.55 3.17 -0.18
CA VAL A 97 16.70 2.16 -0.83
C VAL A 97 15.23 2.34 -0.43
N VAL A 98 14.96 2.54 0.86
CA VAL A 98 13.59 2.79 1.37
C VAL A 98 13.05 4.12 0.84
N ALA A 99 13.87 5.17 0.81
CA ALA A 99 13.47 6.46 0.25
C ALA A 99 13.17 6.37 -1.26
N ALA A 100 14.00 5.67 -2.03
CA ALA A 100 13.78 5.45 -3.45
C ALA A 100 12.51 4.61 -3.70
N TRP A 101 12.31 3.56 -2.90
CA TRP A 101 11.08 2.76 -2.94
C TRP A 101 9.84 3.62 -2.69
N GLY A 102 9.80 4.40 -1.63
CA GLY A 102 8.68 5.28 -1.31
C GLY A 102 8.43 6.37 -2.39
N LEU A 103 9.51 6.89 -2.99
CA LEU A 103 9.40 7.87 -4.07
C LEU A 103 8.80 7.24 -5.33
N ILE A 104 9.31 6.10 -5.77
CA ILE A 104 8.86 5.44 -7.01
C ILE A 104 7.42 4.93 -6.84
N THR A 105 7.13 4.23 -5.74
CA THR A 105 5.78 3.71 -5.46
C THR A 105 4.79 4.85 -5.30
N GLY A 106 5.13 5.92 -4.58
CA GLY A 106 4.27 7.09 -4.40
C GLY A 106 3.93 7.79 -5.72
N VAL A 107 4.89 7.95 -6.63
CA VAL A 107 4.64 8.49 -7.97
C VAL A 107 3.73 7.57 -8.77
N LEU A 108 3.97 6.27 -8.77
CA LEU A 108 3.16 5.29 -9.50
C LEU A 108 1.72 5.21 -8.98
N GLU A 109 1.53 5.25 -7.66
CA GLU A 109 0.21 5.31 -7.01
C GLU A 109 -0.55 6.58 -7.41
N LEU A 110 0.12 7.75 -7.46
CA LEU A 110 -0.49 8.99 -7.94
C LEU A 110 -0.86 8.92 -9.42
N VAL A 111 0.02 8.36 -10.26
CA VAL A 111 -0.29 8.15 -11.69
C VAL A 111 -1.47 7.19 -11.84
N ALA A 112 -1.54 6.13 -11.05
CA ALA A 112 -2.67 5.22 -11.04
C ALA A 112 -3.96 5.92 -10.57
N ALA A 113 -3.89 6.76 -9.55
CA ALA A 113 -5.01 7.55 -9.05
C ALA A 113 -5.59 8.48 -10.14
N ILE A 114 -4.75 9.28 -10.80
CA ILE A 114 -5.17 10.24 -11.81
C ILE A 114 -5.89 9.56 -13.01
N ARG A 115 -5.58 8.29 -13.26
CA ARG A 115 -6.22 7.49 -14.31
C ARG A 115 -7.60 6.96 -13.94
N LEU A 116 -7.97 7.03 -12.67
CA LEU A 116 -9.29 6.64 -12.18
C LEU A 116 -10.25 7.84 -12.19
N PRO A 117 -11.54 7.62 -12.48
CA PRO A 117 -12.57 8.63 -12.27
C PRO A 117 -12.61 9.09 -10.80
N ARG A 118 -12.72 10.40 -10.58
CA ARG A 118 -12.74 11.00 -9.23
C ARG A 118 -13.86 10.52 -8.33
N GLU A 119 -14.95 10.07 -8.91
CA GLU A 119 -16.13 9.53 -8.21
C GLU A 119 -15.87 8.13 -7.64
N ARG A 120 -14.74 7.50 -8.00
CA ARG A 120 -14.40 6.17 -7.52
C ARG A 120 -13.57 6.27 -6.24
N ALA A 121 -13.97 5.48 -5.26
CA ALA A 121 -13.24 5.33 -4.00
C ALA A 121 -11.75 5.03 -4.20
N GLY A 122 -11.40 4.25 -5.23
CA GLY A 122 -10.01 3.94 -5.59
C GLY A 122 -9.16 5.15 -5.96
N TYR A 123 -9.74 6.23 -6.51
CA TYR A 123 -9.03 7.48 -6.78
C TYR A 123 -8.45 8.09 -5.50
N TRP A 124 -9.30 8.26 -4.49
CA TRP A 124 -8.89 8.83 -3.20
C TRP A 124 -7.92 7.93 -2.45
N LEU A 125 -8.14 6.62 -2.54
CA LEU A 125 -7.30 5.65 -1.86
C LEU A 125 -5.89 5.64 -2.41
N LEU A 126 -5.72 5.50 -3.73
CA LEU A 126 -4.40 5.54 -4.38
C LEU A 126 -3.76 6.93 -4.26
N GLY A 127 -4.57 8.00 -4.33
CA GLY A 127 -4.08 9.35 -4.14
C GLY A 127 -3.51 9.59 -2.75
N THR A 128 -4.21 9.18 -1.70
CA THR A 128 -3.73 9.29 -0.32
C THR A 128 -2.54 8.38 -0.04
N ALA A 129 -2.53 7.16 -0.57
CA ALA A 129 -1.40 6.25 -0.48
C ALA A 129 -0.16 6.87 -1.14
N GLY A 130 -0.28 7.35 -2.38
CA GLY A 130 0.83 7.97 -3.11
C GLY A 130 1.40 9.21 -2.42
N VAL A 131 0.53 10.11 -1.93
CA VAL A 131 0.98 11.29 -1.16
C VAL A 131 1.71 10.87 0.11
N SER A 132 1.19 9.87 0.84
CA SER A 132 1.82 9.40 2.07
C SER A 132 3.16 8.70 1.80
N SER A 133 3.29 7.94 0.72
CA SER A 133 4.56 7.32 0.31
C SER A 133 5.61 8.35 -0.08
N LEU A 134 5.22 9.41 -0.80
CA LEU A 134 6.11 10.54 -1.12
C LEU A 134 6.52 11.32 0.15
N PHE A 135 5.60 11.51 1.08
CA PHE A 135 5.89 12.16 2.36
C PHE A 135 6.91 11.34 3.16
N LEU A 136 6.75 10.02 3.22
CA LEU A 136 7.75 9.14 3.85
C LEU A 136 9.11 9.28 3.19
N ALA A 137 9.17 9.19 1.86
CA ALA A 137 10.42 9.30 1.12
C ALA A 137 11.14 10.63 1.41
N PHE A 138 10.40 11.75 1.41
CA PHE A 138 10.92 13.06 1.75
C PHE A 138 11.43 13.12 3.21
N LEU A 139 10.63 12.59 4.14
CA LEU A 139 11.00 12.57 5.56
C LEU A 139 12.28 11.74 5.80
N ILE A 140 12.39 10.57 5.16
CA ILE A 140 13.58 9.73 5.24
C ILE A 140 14.80 10.45 4.66
N LEU A 141 14.67 11.16 3.53
CA LEU A 141 15.76 11.94 2.94
C LEU A 141 16.22 13.07 3.85
N LEU A 142 15.31 13.74 4.56
CA LEU A 142 15.68 14.75 5.57
C LEU A 142 16.44 14.15 6.74
N LEU A 143 16.13 12.90 7.10
CA LEU A 143 16.74 12.19 8.23
C LEU A 143 17.96 11.36 7.87
N THR A 144 18.50 11.48 6.66
CA THR A 144 19.67 10.68 6.19
C THR A 144 20.92 10.85 7.06
N HIS A 145 21.05 11.98 7.74
CA HIS A 145 22.14 12.28 8.66
C HIS A 145 21.76 12.10 10.13
N ALA A 146 20.53 11.70 10.42
CA ALA A 146 20.07 11.46 11.78
C ALA A 146 20.56 10.11 12.31
N ASP A 147 20.37 9.91 13.63
CA ASP A 147 20.64 8.64 14.28
C ASP A 147 19.80 7.51 13.68
N GLU A 148 20.42 6.33 13.50
CA GLU A 148 19.78 5.15 12.89
C GLU A 148 18.51 4.74 13.65
N ASN A 149 18.51 4.85 14.98
CA ASN A 149 17.33 4.54 15.80
C ASN A 149 16.16 5.49 15.50
N LEU A 150 16.44 6.77 15.22
CA LEU A 150 15.40 7.73 14.86
C LEU A 150 14.80 7.38 13.51
N VAL A 151 15.62 7.09 12.51
CA VAL A 151 15.17 6.67 11.17
C VAL A 151 14.30 5.42 11.27
N MET A 152 14.73 4.42 12.03
CA MET A 152 14.00 3.18 12.24
C MET A 152 12.63 3.41 12.90
N ARG A 153 12.57 4.27 13.91
CA ARG A 153 11.30 4.65 14.57
C ARG A 153 10.35 5.36 13.61
N VAL A 154 10.87 6.23 12.77
CA VAL A 154 10.07 6.94 11.75
C VAL A 154 9.51 5.96 10.72
N ILE A 155 10.31 5.03 10.22
CA ILE A 155 9.86 3.98 9.29
C ILE A 155 8.78 3.12 9.96
N ALA A 156 9.01 2.70 11.20
CA ALA A 156 8.06 1.88 11.96
C ALA A 156 6.73 2.61 12.21
N ALA A 157 6.78 3.87 12.66
CA ALA A 157 5.60 4.69 12.90
C ALA A 157 4.80 4.91 11.61
N TYR A 158 5.49 5.22 10.51
CA TYR A 158 4.84 5.35 9.21
C TYR A 158 4.15 4.04 8.79
N ALA A 159 4.84 2.91 8.86
CA ALA A 159 4.29 1.62 8.47
C ALA A 159 3.03 1.26 9.28
N GLN A 160 3.01 1.58 10.58
CA GLN A 160 1.84 1.37 11.44
C GLN A 160 0.68 2.28 11.03
N VAL A 161 0.91 3.58 10.87
CA VAL A 161 -0.12 4.54 10.47
C VAL A 161 -0.68 4.18 9.08
N PHE A 162 0.20 3.90 8.13
CA PHE A 162 -0.18 3.50 6.78
C PHE A 162 -1.01 2.21 6.77
N GLY A 163 -0.57 1.21 7.54
CA GLY A 163 -1.30 -0.05 7.67
C GLY A 163 -2.68 0.11 8.31
N VAL A 164 -2.81 0.96 9.33
CA VAL A 164 -4.12 1.29 9.94
C VAL A 164 -5.03 1.98 8.94
N VAL A 165 -4.53 2.94 8.17
CA VAL A 165 -5.30 3.63 7.12
C VAL A 165 -5.79 2.64 6.06
N LEU A 166 -4.93 1.71 5.60
CA LEU A 166 -5.32 0.67 4.65
C LEU A 166 -6.38 -0.28 5.21
N LEU A 167 -6.26 -0.69 6.47
CA LEU A 167 -7.27 -1.54 7.12
C LEU A 167 -8.61 -0.81 7.26
N PHE A 168 -8.56 0.45 7.68
CA PHE A 168 -9.76 1.27 7.74
C PHE A 168 -10.42 1.37 6.37
N ALA A 169 -9.65 1.67 5.34
CA ALA A 169 -10.14 1.71 3.97
C ALA A 169 -10.74 0.38 3.53
N ALA A 170 -10.08 -0.75 3.82
CA ALA A 170 -10.58 -2.09 3.49
C ALA A 170 -11.93 -2.41 4.16
N ILE A 171 -12.18 -1.90 5.36
CA ILE A 171 -13.42 -2.17 6.12
C ILE A 171 -14.58 -1.27 5.64
N PHE A 172 -14.31 0.01 5.36
CA PHE A 172 -15.37 0.99 5.12
C PHE A 172 -15.76 1.09 3.64
N PHE A 173 -14.81 1.00 2.71
CA PHE A 173 -15.10 1.13 1.27
C PHE A 173 -16.06 0.07 0.69
N PRO A 174 -16.01 -1.22 1.07
CA PRO A 174 -16.94 -2.21 0.53
C PRO A 174 -18.40 -1.92 0.86
N ARG A 175 -18.66 -1.23 1.98
CA ARG A 175 -20.02 -0.92 2.44
C ARG A 175 -20.64 0.20 1.60
N GLU A 176 -19.90 1.24 1.29
CA GLU A 176 -20.38 2.36 0.48
C GLU A 176 -20.70 1.93 -0.95
N VAL A 177 -19.85 1.10 -1.56
CA VAL A 177 -20.09 0.60 -2.93
C VAL A 177 -21.30 -0.32 -2.99
N ARG A 178 -21.56 -1.15 -1.95
CA ARG A 178 -22.77 -1.97 -1.88
C ARG A 178 -24.03 -1.12 -1.74
N GLN A 179 -24.00 -0.06 -0.95
CA GLN A 179 -25.14 0.85 -0.79
C GLN A 179 -25.42 1.63 -2.07
N ALA A 180 -24.40 2.11 -2.77
CA ALA A 180 -24.53 2.81 -4.04
C ALA A 180 -25.01 1.90 -5.19
N SER A 181 -24.86 0.58 -5.08
CA SER A 181 -25.29 -0.41 -6.07
C SER A 181 -26.70 -0.98 -5.80
N ALA A 182 -27.32 -0.63 -4.68
CA ALA A 182 -28.69 -1.04 -4.38
C ALA A 182 -29.67 -0.28 -5.32
N PRO A 183 -30.60 -0.97 -6.00
CA PRO A 183 -31.56 -0.30 -6.86
C PRO A 183 -32.43 0.65 -6.03
N PRO A 184 -32.75 1.87 -6.55
CA PRO A 184 -33.49 2.90 -5.81
C PRO A 184 -34.88 2.47 -5.33
N ASN A 185 -35.42 1.39 -5.88
CA ASN A 185 -36.80 0.93 -5.63
C ASN A 185 -36.90 -0.27 -4.66
N ALA A 186 -35.79 -0.70 -4.04
CA ALA A 186 -35.87 -1.83 -3.11
C ALA A 186 -36.63 -1.50 -1.81
N THR A 187 -36.75 -0.23 -1.46
CA THR A 187 -37.43 0.24 -0.25
C THR A 187 -38.96 0.55 -0.48
N LEU A 188 -39.43 0.52 -1.73
CA LEU A 188 -40.82 0.89 -2.05
C LEU A 188 -41.75 -0.31 -2.31
N ARG A 189 -41.26 -1.54 -2.24
CA ARG A 189 -42.17 -2.70 -2.20
C ARG A 189 -42.63 -2.93 -0.77
N ALA A 190 -43.61 -2.13 -0.35
CA ALA A 190 -44.50 -2.53 0.72
C ALA A 190 -45.17 -3.86 0.33
N PRO A 191 -45.25 -4.85 1.24
CA PRO A 191 -45.99 -6.05 0.96
C PRO A 191 -47.48 -5.67 0.78
N ASP A 192 -48.04 -5.91 -0.43
CA ASP A 192 -49.47 -5.93 -0.62
C ASP A 192 -50.02 -6.96 0.36
N ARG A 193 -50.69 -6.50 1.38
CA ARG A 193 -51.47 -7.35 2.28
C ARG A 193 -52.74 -7.70 1.61
N PRO A 194 -53.18 -8.97 1.63
CA PRO A 194 -54.46 -9.42 1.15
C PRO A 194 -55.64 -8.90 1.99
#